data_f20460981543947c6ca33b69f5dda45b
#
_entry.id   f20460981543947c6ca33b69f5dda45b
#
_cell.length_a   1.000
_cell.length_b   1.000
_cell.length_c   1.000
_cell.angle_alpha   90.00
_cell.angle_beta   90.00
_cell.angle_gamma   90.00
#
_symmetry.space_group_name_H-M   'P 1'
#
loop_
_entity.id
_entity.type
_entity.pdbx_description
1 polymer ?
#
loop_
_entity_poly.entity_id
_entity_poly.type
_entity_poly.pdbx_seq_one_letter_code
_entity_poly.pdbx_strand_id
1 'polypeptide(L)'
;MSSTGERFERAVSIMERLRAPGGCPWDREQTFDSIKPYTLEETYEVLEAIDNRDWPELAGELGDLLLQVLFYAEMAKEQSSFSIDDVLDRLSAKLIYRHPHVFADVKADTSAEVKRNWEALKVEERKKRQNTDTEGNAALPEAENRSILVGVSSAMPSLLEAHKLSSRAAQAGFDWPNVEGLFDKLNEETNELREQLKEFPAPGPRPQGRGIAGSGRASVPEALQARLEEEVGDLFFVLVNIARYLSVDPESALRKTNRKFKRRFQWMEERLHLSGRSPDQASMEELESLWQQAKGQEKNSPAKPAEEKPA
;
A
#
# COMPACT_ATOMS: atom_id res chain seq x y z
N MET A 1 33.83 10.42 16.61
CA MET A 1 32.66 10.31 15.72
C MET A 1 31.44 10.66 16.55
N SER A 2 30.49 11.43 16.00
CA SER A 2 29.23 11.77 16.71
C SER A 2 28.40 10.51 16.96
N SER A 3 27.71 10.42 18.12
CA SER A 3 26.78 9.34 18.45
C SER A 3 25.53 9.38 17.57
N THR A 4 24.74 8.30 17.56
CA THR A 4 23.45 8.28 16.85
C THR A 4 22.50 9.32 17.43
N GLY A 5 22.50 9.54 18.77
CA GLY A 5 21.72 10.58 19.43
C GLY A 5 22.09 11.98 18.92
N GLU A 6 23.37 12.33 18.92
CA GLU A 6 23.85 13.63 18.41
C GLU A 6 23.49 13.88 16.93
N ARG A 7 23.48 12.83 16.12
CA ARG A 7 23.08 12.94 14.71
C ARG A 7 21.57 13.17 14.58
N PHE A 8 20.77 12.51 15.39
CA PHE A 8 19.33 12.69 15.40
C PHE A 8 18.95 14.08 15.91
N GLU A 9 19.54 14.53 17.02
CA GLU A 9 19.35 15.89 17.54
C GLU A 9 19.74 16.96 16.52
N ARG A 10 20.81 16.71 15.76
CA ARG A 10 21.20 17.59 14.65
C ARG A 10 20.12 17.64 13.55
N ALA A 11 19.53 16.52 13.18
CA ALA A 11 18.46 16.49 12.17
C ALA A 11 17.23 17.28 12.67
N VAL A 12 16.85 17.11 13.94
CA VAL A 12 15.77 17.88 14.58
C VAL A 12 16.08 19.37 14.53
N SER A 13 17.28 19.79 14.95
CA SER A 13 17.68 21.20 14.97
C SER A 13 17.75 21.82 13.57
N ILE A 14 18.06 21.05 12.53
CA ILE A 14 17.99 21.52 11.15
C ILE A 14 16.54 21.82 10.76
N MET A 15 15.58 20.94 11.06
CA MET A 15 14.16 21.17 10.78
C MET A 15 13.63 22.39 11.53
N GLU A 16 13.95 22.53 12.83
CA GLU A 16 13.63 23.74 13.60
C GLU A 16 14.18 25.01 12.93
N ARG A 17 15.42 24.97 12.47
CA ARG A 17 16.04 26.12 11.80
C ARG A 17 15.40 26.44 10.45
N LEU A 18 15.01 25.44 9.68
CA LEU A 18 14.32 25.64 8.38
C LEU A 18 12.96 26.31 8.55
N ARG A 19 12.22 25.97 9.61
CA ARG A 19 10.89 26.51 9.88
C ARG A 19 10.90 27.78 10.76
N ALA A 20 12.03 28.10 11.42
CA ALA A 20 12.16 29.29 12.25
C ALA A 20 12.00 30.61 11.44
N PRO A 21 11.71 31.75 12.08
CA PRO A 21 11.78 33.08 11.45
C PRO A 21 13.15 33.30 10.79
N GLY A 22 13.14 33.63 9.49
CA GLY A 22 14.35 33.74 8.66
C GLY A 22 14.92 32.40 8.18
N GLY A 23 14.19 31.30 8.34
CA GLY A 23 14.48 30.02 7.73
C GLY A 23 14.05 29.94 6.26
N CYS A 24 13.82 28.74 5.75
CA CYS A 24 13.41 28.53 4.36
C CYS A 24 11.95 28.97 4.13
N PRO A 25 11.67 29.85 3.17
CA PRO A 25 10.30 30.29 2.91
C PRO A 25 9.37 29.15 2.54
N TRP A 26 9.84 28.19 1.73
CA TRP A 26 9.05 27.04 1.30
C TRP A 26 8.68 26.14 2.49
N ASP A 27 9.65 25.77 3.33
CA ASP A 27 9.40 24.92 4.50
C ASP A 27 8.42 25.56 5.48
N ARG A 28 8.48 26.86 5.63
CA ARG A 28 7.61 27.64 6.54
C ARG A 28 6.16 27.72 6.06
N GLU A 29 5.91 27.67 4.76
CA GLU A 29 4.58 27.70 4.18
C GLU A 29 3.88 26.33 4.26
N GLN A 30 4.63 25.24 4.52
CA GLN A 30 4.04 23.91 4.56
C GLN A 30 3.09 23.72 5.73
N THR A 31 2.05 22.94 5.48
CA THR A 31 1.02 22.52 6.44
C THR A 31 0.95 21.01 6.52
N PHE A 32 0.26 20.48 7.52
CA PHE A 32 0.00 19.03 7.60
C PHE A 32 -0.60 18.46 6.31
N ASP A 33 -1.50 19.21 5.67
CA ASP A 33 -2.16 18.76 4.45
C ASP A 33 -1.24 18.84 3.22
N SER A 34 -0.39 19.87 3.12
CA SER A 34 0.51 20.03 1.99
C SER A 34 1.65 19.00 1.96
N ILE A 35 2.01 18.42 3.12
CA ILE A 35 3.07 17.41 3.25
C ILE A 35 2.54 15.98 3.03
N LYS A 36 1.23 15.72 3.12
CA LYS A 36 0.65 14.38 2.90
C LYS A 36 1.08 13.70 1.59
N PRO A 37 1.07 14.38 0.42
CA PRO A 37 1.50 13.78 -0.84
C PRO A 37 2.95 13.29 -0.79
N TYR A 38 3.86 14.09 -0.24
CA TYR A 38 5.28 13.72 -0.10
C TYR A 38 5.46 12.50 0.81
N THR A 39 4.72 12.43 1.92
CA THR A 39 4.77 11.23 2.80
C THR A 39 4.40 9.95 2.06
N LEU A 40 3.45 10.01 1.13
CA LEU A 40 3.08 8.87 0.28
C LEU A 40 4.17 8.57 -0.75
N GLU A 41 4.73 9.59 -1.40
CA GLU A 41 5.81 9.50 -2.36
C GLU A 41 7.02 8.80 -1.73
N GLU A 42 7.58 9.32 -0.64
CA GLU A 42 8.70 8.72 0.09
C GLU A 42 8.41 7.28 0.54
N THR A 43 7.17 7.01 0.97
CA THR A 43 6.77 5.64 1.33
C THR A 43 6.88 4.70 0.13
N TYR A 44 6.49 5.14 -1.07
CA TYR A 44 6.58 4.32 -2.28
C TYR A 44 8.01 4.20 -2.80
N GLU A 45 8.85 5.21 -2.64
CA GLU A 45 10.28 5.17 -2.99
C GLU A 45 11.05 4.21 -2.08
N VAL A 46 10.79 4.21 -0.77
CA VAL A 46 11.27 3.16 0.15
C VAL A 46 10.89 1.76 -0.34
N LEU A 47 9.62 1.55 -0.75
CA LEU A 47 9.18 0.25 -1.26
C LEU A 47 9.87 -0.10 -2.59
N GLU A 48 10.12 0.87 -3.46
CA GLU A 48 10.81 0.66 -4.74
C GLU A 48 12.27 0.29 -4.52
N ALA A 49 12.99 0.99 -3.64
CA ALA A 49 14.36 0.67 -3.27
C ALA A 49 14.50 -0.75 -2.68
N ILE A 50 13.57 -1.16 -1.80
CA ILE A 50 13.49 -2.53 -1.27
C ILE A 50 13.29 -3.55 -2.39
N ASP A 51 12.37 -3.28 -3.30
CA ASP A 51 12.01 -4.17 -4.39
C ASP A 51 13.16 -4.35 -5.39
N ASN A 52 13.94 -3.27 -5.62
CA ASN A 52 15.11 -3.25 -6.49
C ASN A 52 16.37 -3.80 -5.81
N ARG A 53 16.34 -4.06 -4.48
CA ARG A 53 17.49 -4.41 -3.65
C ARG A 53 18.59 -3.35 -3.72
N ASP A 54 18.21 -2.09 -3.83
CA ASP A 54 19.12 -0.93 -3.83
C ASP A 54 19.27 -0.41 -2.39
N TRP A 55 20.28 -0.93 -1.70
CA TRP A 55 20.51 -0.58 -0.28
C TRP A 55 21.02 0.84 -0.08
N PRO A 56 21.90 1.40 -0.94
CA PRO A 56 22.25 2.80 -0.90
C PRO A 56 21.05 3.73 -1.07
N GLU A 57 20.20 3.48 -2.08
CA GLU A 57 18.98 4.24 -2.30
C GLU A 57 18.00 4.10 -1.12
N LEU A 58 17.80 2.90 -0.62
CA LEU A 58 16.97 2.68 0.57
C LEU A 58 17.40 3.52 1.77
N ALA A 59 18.70 3.74 1.95
CA ALA A 59 19.18 4.58 3.05
C ALA A 59 18.83 6.06 2.83
N GLY A 60 18.80 6.54 1.57
CA GLY A 60 18.32 7.86 1.19
C GLY A 60 16.82 8.00 1.50
N GLU A 61 16.01 7.11 0.93
CA GLU A 61 14.55 7.14 1.05
C GLU A 61 14.05 6.99 2.49
N LEU A 62 14.75 6.22 3.32
CA LEU A 62 14.49 6.18 4.77
C LEU A 62 14.81 7.50 5.45
N GLY A 63 15.80 8.24 4.95
CA GLY A 63 16.12 9.60 5.40
C GLY A 63 14.99 10.57 5.04
N ASP A 64 14.47 10.50 3.82
CA ASP A 64 13.39 11.37 3.33
C ASP A 64 12.06 11.03 4.01
N LEU A 65 11.76 9.77 4.26
CA LEU A 65 10.63 9.37 5.10
C LEU A 65 10.77 9.88 6.55
N LEU A 66 11.99 9.85 7.12
CA LEU A 66 12.25 10.42 8.43
C LEU A 66 12.09 11.96 8.42
N LEU A 67 12.48 12.63 7.34
CA LEU A 67 12.25 14.06 7.15
C LEU A 67 10.76 14.41 7.30
N GLN A 68 9.85 13.61 6.71
CA GLN A 68 8.41 13.82 6.88
C GLN A 68 7.97 13.74 8.34
N VAL A 69 8.54 12.78 9.11
CA VAL A 69 8.26 12.65 10.55
C VAL A 69 8.71 13.88 11.31
N LEU A 70 9.91 14.37 11.04
CA LEU A 70 10.46 15.58 11.67
C LEU A 70 9.65 16.82 11.32
N PHE A 71 9.19 16.91 10.05
CA PHE A 71 8.36 18.01 9.57
C PHE A 71 7.03 18.08 10.31
N TYR A 72 6.32 16.94 10.42
CA TYR A 72 5.07 16.87 11.19
C TYR A 72 5.29 17.20 12.67
N ALA A 73 6.35 16.69 13.27
CA ALA A 73 6.64 16.91 14.68
C ALA A 73 6.94 18.40 14.98
N GLU A 74 7.68 19.08 14.10
CA GLU A 74 7.96 20.51 14.26
C GLU A 74 6.71 21.37 14.07
N MET A 75 5.88 21.09 13.04
CA MET A 75 4.59 21.76 12.87
C MET A 75 3.67 21.57 14.09
N ALA A 76 3.66 20.38 14.68
CA ALA A 76 2.87 20.10 15.87
C ALA A 76 3.40 20.85 17.09
N LYS A 77 4.71 20.98 17.24
CA LYS A 77 5.38 21.76 18.29
C LYS A 77 5.06 23.24 18.16
N GLU A 78 5.09 23.81 16.95
CA GLU A 78 4.70 25.20 16.66
C GLU A 78 3.25 25.49 17.12
N GLN A 79 2.36 24.48 17.03
CA GLN A 79 0.97 24.56 17.48
C GLN A 79 0.77 24.16 18.95
N SER A 80 1.85 23.84 19.69
CA SER A 80 1.81 23.37 21.07
C SER A 80 0.97 22.09 21.26
N SER A 81 0.91 21.22 20.23
CA SER A 81 0.15 19.96 20.26
C SER A 81 0.99 18.78 20.78
N PHE A 82 2.14 18.56 20.19
CA PHE A 82 3.14 17.57 20.61
C PHE A 82 4.50 17.88 19.95
N SER A 83 5.55 17.21 20.40
CA SER A 83 6.93 17.33 19.89
C SER A 83 7.44 16.00 19.35
N ILE A 84 8.66 16.00 18.81
CA ILE A 84 9.36 14.77 18.42
C ILE A 84 9.64 13.87 19.64
N ASP A 85 9.86 14.44 20.82
CA ASP A 85 10.06 13.67 22.05
C ASP A 85 8.81 12.86 22.40
N ASP A 86 7.61 13.45 22.27
CA ASP A 86 6.34 12.74 22.46
C ASP A 86 6.17 11.59 21.46
N VAL A 87 6.62 11.77 20.22
CA VAL A 87 6.60 10.71 19.19
C VAL A 87 7.50 9.56 19.60
N LEU A 88 8.73 9.85 20.04
CA LEU A 88 9.73 8.86 20.48
C LEU A 88 9.27 8.11 21.73
N ASP A 89 8.74 8.82 22.71
CA ASP A 89 8.22 8.22 23.95
C ASP A 89 7.05 7.29 23.68
N ARG A 90 6.09 7.73 22.86
CA ARG A 90 4.97 6.90 22.44
C ARG A 90 5.40 5.67 21.64
N LEU A 91 6.41 5.81 20.77
CA LEU A 91 6.98 4.69 20.02
C LEU A 91 7.62 3.67 20.97
N SER A 92 8.49 4.14 21.87
CA SER A 92 9.23 3.32 22.84
C SER A 92 8.28 2.58 23.77
N ALA A 93 7.33 3.29 24.38
CA ALA A 93 6.31 2.70 25.24
C ALA A 93 5.49 1.63 24.50
N LYS A 94 5.08 1.91 23.28
CA LYS A 94 4.34 0.97 22.44
C LYS A 94 5.15 -0.29 22.10
N LEU A 95 6.43 -0.15 21.77
CA LEU A 95 7.31 -1.28 21.48
C LEU A 95 7.51 -2.17 22.69
N ILE A 96 7.80 -1.58 23.86
CA ILE A 96 7.96 -2.31 25.11
C ILE A 96 6.68 -3.05 25.48
N TYR A 97 5.54 -2.36 25.44
CA TYR A 97 4.23 -2.94 25.79
C TYR A 97 3.84 -4.11 24.88
N ARG A 98 4.12 -4.00 23.59
CA ARG A 98 3.74 -5.03 22.59
C ARG A 98 4.71 -6.20 22.48
N HIS A 99 5.87 -6.14 23.16
CA HIS A 99 6.86 -7.21 23.16
C HIS A 99 7.14 -7.71 24.59
N PRO A 100 6.11 -8.13 25.34
CA PRO A 100 6.31 -8.59 26.71
C PRO A 100 7.18 -9.86 26.79
N HIS A 101 7.31 -10.60 25.68
CA HIS A 101 8.21 -11.73 25.56
C HIS A 101 9.69 -11.34 25.42
N VAL A 102 10.00 -10.05 25.23
CA VAL A 102 11.37 -9.50 25.16
C VAL A 102 11.67 -8.63 26.39
N PHE A 103 10.68 -7.87 26.85
CA PHE A 103 10.86 -6.83 27.87
C PHE A 103 10.22 -7.18 29.22
N ALA A 104 9.51 -8.33 29.32
CA ALA A 104 8.89 -8.85 30.54
C ALA A 104 8.96 -10.38 30.58
N ASP A 105 8.35 -11.03 31.59
CA ASP A 105 8.47 -12.48 31.83
C ASP A 105 7.46 -13.35 31.05
N VAL A 106 6.93 -12.86 29.92
CA VAL A 106 6.00 -13.62 29.06
C VAL A 106 6.79 -14.44 28.06
N LYS A 107 6.54 -15.74 27.96
CA LYS A 107 7.17 -16.60 26.96
C LYS A 107 6.33 -16.63 25.67
N ALA A 108 7.00 -16.48 24.53
CA ALA A 108 6.45 -16.74 23.21
C ALA A 108 7.57 -17.34 22.34
N ASP A 109 7.48 -18.63 22.06
CA ASP A 109 8.55 -19.39 21.41
C ASP A 109 8.40 -19.42 19.89
N THR A 110 7.25 -18.97 19.36
CA THR A 110 6.98 -18.96 17.92
C THR A 110 6.45 -17.61 17.43
N SER A 111 6.76 -17.28 16.17
CA SER A 111 6.24 -16.05 15.53
C SER A 111 4.70 -16.04 15.47
N ALA A 112 4.05 -17.20 15.44
CA ALA A 112 2.60 -17.32 15.45
C ALA A 112 2.00 -16.93 16.83
N GLU A 113 2.66 -17.30 17.92
CA GLU A 113 2.28 -16.87 19.27
C GLU A 113 2.48 -15.38 19.47
N VAL A 114 3.60 -14.85 19.00
CA VAL A 114 3.85 -13.40 19.03
C VAL A 114 2.76 -12.62 18.29
N LYS A 115 2.37 -13.08 17.09
CA LYS A 115 1.29 -12.44 16.32
C LYS A 115 -0.06 -12.47 17.05
N ARG A 116 -0.43 -13.61 17.64
CA ARG A 116 -1.68 -13.72 18.43
C ARG A 116 -1.68 -12.78 19.64
N ASN A 117 -0.57 -12.74 20.38
CA ASN A 117 -0.42 -11.85 21.53
C ASN A 117 -0.48 -10.37 21.10
N TRP A 118 0.14 -10.03 20.01
CA TRP A 118 0.10 -8.68 19.43
C TRP A 118 -1.33 -8.21 19.10
N GLU A 119 -2.13 -9.07 18.46
CA GLU A 119 -3.51 -8.71 18.13
C GLU A 119 -4.37 -8.56 19.39
N ALA A 120 -4.20 -9.44 20.39
CA ALA A 120 -4.87 -9.30 21.68
C ALA A 120 -4.50 -7.98 22.37
N LEU A 121 -3.22 -7.63 22.43
CA LEU A 121 -2.73 -6.38 23.00
C LEU A 121 -3.24 -5.14 22.27
N LYS A 122 -3.31 -5.17 20.94
CA LYS A 122 -3.89 -4.08 20.15
C LYS A 122 -5.38 -3.87 20.44
N VAL A 123 -6.14 -4.95 20.64
CA VAL A 123 -7.55 -4.86 21.03
C VAL A 123 -7.68 -4.23 22.42
N GLU A 124 -6.82 -4.62 23.38
CA GLU A 124 -6.82 -4.06 24.73
C GLU A 124 -6.42 -2.57 24.74
N GLU A 125 -5.38 -2.18 23.96
CA GLU A 125 -5.02 -0.77 23.80
C GLU A 125 -6.16 0.09 23.25
N ARG A 126 -6.93 -0.44 22.30
CA ARG A 126 -8.09 0.27 21.76
C ARG A 126 -9.17 0.47 22.82
N LYS A 127 -9.49 -0.58 23.58
CA LYS A 127 -10.45 -0.48 24.69
C LYS A 127 -10.02 0.56 25.72
N LYS A 128 -8.73 0.60 26.08
CA LYS A 128 -8.18 1.60 27.01
C LYS A 128 -8.29 3.03 26.47
N ARG A 129 -7.99 3.25 25.18
CA ARG A 129 -8.13 4.58 24.53
C ARG A 129 -9.59 5.04 24.50
N GLN A 130 -10.52 4.16 24.14
CA GLN A 130 -11.95 4.48 24.13
C GLN A 130 -12.47 4.93 25.49
N ASN A 131 -11.93 4.39 26.59
CA ASN A 131 -12.31 4.77 27.94
C ASN A 131 -11.70 6.09 28.40
N THR A 132 -10.61 6.56 27.78
CA THR A 132 -9.96 7.84 28.11
C THR A 132 -10.43 9.01 27.26
N ASP A 133 -10.95 8.77 26.03
CA ASP A 133 -11.38 9.82 25.09
C ASP A 133 -12.82 10.32 25.36
N THR A 134 -13.46 9.92 26.46
CA THR A 134 -14.82 10.37 26.82
C THR A 134 -14.90 11.84 27.25
N GLU A 135 -13.81 12.58 27.30
CA GLU A 135 -13.79 13.97 27.76
C GLU A 135 -13.54 15.05 26.68
N GLY A 136 -13.46 14.74 25.38
CA GLY A 136 -13.10 15.82 24.47
C GLY A 136 -13.33 15.72 22.97
N ASN A 137 -13.81 14.62 22.42
CA ASN A 137 -14.06 14.51 20.97
C ASN A 137 -15.43 13.91 20.69
N ALA A 138 -16.06 14.36 19.58
CA ALA A 138 -17.35 13.85 19.13
C ALA A 138 -17.30 12.31 19.06
N ALA A 139 -17.95 11.65 20.01
CA ALA A 139 -18.03 10.20 20.07
C ALA A 139 -18.64 9.68 18.77
N LEU A 140 -17.94 8.76 18.09
CA LEU A 140 -18.57 7.97 17.03
C LEU A 140 -19.84 7.30 17.58
N PRO A 141 -20.88 7.07 16.76
CA PRO A 141 -22.08 6.37 17.20
C PRO A 141 -21.71 5.07 17.91
N GLU A 142 -22.35 4.76 19.02
CA GLU A 142 -22.03 3.58 19.86
C GLU A 142 -21.97 2.26 19.06
N ALA A 143 -22.73 2.15 17.99
CA ALA A 143 -22.73 0.99 17.11
C ALA A 143 -21.43 0.87 16.29
N GLU A 144 -20.86 1.99 15.82
CA GLU A 144 -19.59 1.99 15.10
C GLU A 144 -18.42 1.65 16.03
N ASN A 145 -18.44 2.12 17.27
CA ASN A 145 -17.40 1.83 18.26
C ASN A 145 -17.30 0.34 18.66
N ARG A 146 -18.34 -0.46 18.42
CA ARG A 146 -18.35 -1.90 18.73
C ARG A 146 -17.82 -2.78 17.60
N SER A 147 -17.68 -2.26 16.39
CA SER A 147 -17.23 -3.05 15.26
C SER A 147 -15.75 -3.43 15.41
N ILE A 148 -15.44 -4.71 15.15
CA ILE A 148 -14.06 -5.19 15.06
C ILE A 148 -13.28 -4.54 13.91
N LEU A 149 -13.97 -3.93 12.95
CA LEU A 149 -13.40 -3.27 11.79
C LEU A 149 -12.97 -1.82 12.09
N VAL A 150 -13.37 -1.24 13.22
CA VAL A 150 -12.95 0.11 13.64
C VAL A 150 -11.44 0.24 13.66
N GLY A 151 -10.94 1.38 13.12
CA GLY A 151 -9.51 1.68 13.04
C GLY A 151 -8.78 0.97 11.88
N VAL A 152 -9.51 0.42 10.90
CA VAL A 152 -8.98 0.27 9.54
C VAL A 152 -9.16 1.61 8.85
N SER A 153 -8.06 2.23 8.43
CA SER A 153 -8.12 3.55 7.78
C SER A 153 -8.55 3.39 6.32
N SER A 154 -9.56 4.13 5.91
CA SER A 154 -10.00 4.25 4.51
C SER A 154 -9.05 5.09 3.64
N ALA A 155 -8.03 5.70 4.23
CA ALA A 155 -6.99 6.42 3.49
C ALA A 155 -5.88 5.49 2.95
N MET A 156 -5.93 4.20 3.27
CA MET A 156 -4.99 3.21 2.71
C MET A 156 -5.32 2.87 1.26
N PRO A 157 -4.32 2.39 0.46
CA PRO A 157 -4.59 1.74 -0.81
C PRO A 157 -5.65 0.64 -0.65
N SER A 158 -6.62 0.60 -1.56
CA SER A 158 -7.83 -0.24 -1.41
C SER A 158 -7.52 -1.74 -1.25
N LEU A 159 -6.47 -2.25 -1.88
CA LEU A 159 -6.06 -3.65 -1.71
C LEU A 159 -5.56 -3.93 -0.29
N LEU A 160 -4.85 -2.98 0.33
CA LEU A 160 -4.40 -3.09 1.72
C LEU A 160 -5.56 -2.93 2.70
N GLU A 161 -6.51 -2.04 2.41
CA GLU A 161 -7.72 -1.89 3.19
C GLU A 161 -8.53 -3.19 3.19
N ALA A 162 -8.85 -3.73 2.02
CA ALA A 162 -9.56 -5.01 1.85
C ALA A 162 -8.85 -6.16 2.57
N HIS A 163 -7.51 -6.24 2.47
CA HIS A 163 -6.71 -7.24 3.18
C HIS A 163 -6.83 -7.10 4.70
N LYS A 164 -6.83 -5.88 5.23
CA LYS A 164 -7.00 -5.66 6.68
C LYS A 164 -8.42 -5.94 7.16
N LEU A 165 -9.42 -5.53 6.39
CA LEU A 165 -10.83 -5.80 6.69
C LEU A 165 -11.09 -7.31 6.76
N SER A 166 -10.71 -8.03 5.70
CA SER A 166 -10.88 -9.49 5.63
C SER A 166 -10.08 -10.24 6.70
N SER A 167 -8.85 -9.78 7.01
CA SER A 167 -8.06 -10.40 8.08
C SER A 167 -8.70 -10.25 9.46
N ARG A 168 -9.35 -9.12 9.75
CA ARG A 168 -10.09 -8.93 11.00
C ARG A 168 -11.38 -9.75 11.06
N ALA A 169 -12.09 -9.84 9.94
CA ALA A 169 -13.27 -10.69 9.84
C ALA A 169 -12.91 -12.17 10.09
N ALA A 170 -11.81 -12.64 9.49
CA ALA A 170 -11.31 -13.99 9.69
C ALA A 170 -10.95 -14.28 11.17
N GLN A 171 -10.33 -13.33 11.87
CA GLN A 171 -10.03 -13.46 13.31
C GLN A 171 -11.29 -13.59 14.19
N ALA A 172 -12.41 -13.05 13.73
CA ALA A 172 -13.70 -13.19 14.41
C ALA A 172 -14.45 -14.48 14.01
N GLY A 173 -13.83 -15.35 13.19
CA GLY A 173 -14.42 -16.59 12.71
C GLY A 173 -15.20 -16.46 11.39
N PHE A 174 -15.24 -15.28 10.79
CA PHE A 174 -15.84 -15.08 9.47
C PHE A 174 -14.79 -15.26 8.38
N ASP A 175 -14.54 -16.51 8.01
CA ASP A 175 -13.55 -16.90 7.00
C ASP A 175 -14.01 -18.14 6.22
N TRP A 176 -13.42 -18.33 5.03
CA TRP A 176 -13.62 -19.54 4.24
C TRP A 176 -12.89 -20.73 4.87
N PRO A 177 -13.52 -21.92 4.88
CA PRO A 177 -12.91 -23.11 5.50
C PRO A 177 -11.70 -23.62 4.72
N ASN A 178 -11.61 -23.33 3.43
CA ASN A 178 -10.53 -23.74 2.53
C ASN A 178 -10.41 -22.81 1.33
N VAL A 179 -9.36 -23.00 0.53
CA VAL A 179 -9.10 -22.18 -0.66
C VAL A 179 -10.09 -22.44 -1.79
N GLU A 180 -10.66 -23.62 -1.87
CA GLU A 180 -11.65 -24.00 -2.90
C GLU A 180 -12.89 -23.12 -2.81
N GLY A 181 -13.38 -22.83 -1.60
CA GLY A 181 -14.50 -21.93 -1.39
C GLY A 181 -14.23 -20.51 -1.91
N LEU A 182 -12.98 -20.05 -1.88
CA LEU A 182 -12.59 -18.78 -2.48
C LEU A 182 -12.58 -18.84 -4.02
N PHE A 183 -12.18 -19.96 -4.60
CA PHE A 183 -12.27 -20.14 -6.06
C PHE A 183 -13.70 -20.30 -6.54
N ASP A 184 -14.57 -20.96 -5.76
CA ASP A 184 -16.00 -21.02 -6.04
C ASP A 184 -16.61 -19.62 -6.04
N LYS A 185 -16.28 -18.78 -5.04
CA LYS A 185 -16.72 -17.38 -4.98
C LYS A 185 -16.16 -16.56 -6.14
N LEU A 186 -14.90 -16.75 -6.53
CA LEU A 186 -14.32 -16.09 -7.72
C LEU A 186 -15.09 -16.44 -9.00
N ASN A 187 -15.53 -17.69 -9.14
CA ASN A 187 -16.36 -18.12 -10.28
C ASN A 187 -17.74 -17.49 -10.23
N GLU A 188 -18.36 -17.39 -9.05
CA GLU A 188 -19.64 -16.71 -8.83
C GLU A 188 -19.55 -15.25 -9.29
N GLU A 189 -18.65 -14.43 -8.73
CA GLU A 189 -18.46 -13.02 -9.11
C GLU A 189 -18.13 -12.84 -10.59
N THR A 190 -17.31 -13.75 -11.15
CA THR A 190 -17.01 -13.75 -12.59
C THR A 190 -18.27 -13.97 -13.43
N ASN A 191 -19.20 -14.81 -12.99
CA ASN A 191 -20.44 -15.05 -13.69
C ASN A 191 -21.40 -13.88 -13.54
N GLU A 192 -21.48 -13.26 -12.36
CA GLU A 192 -22.29 -12.07 -12.13
C GLU A 192 -21.85 -10.91 -13.03
N LEU A 193 -20.53 -10.66 -13.11
CA LEU A 193 -19.99 -9.69 -14.07
C LEU A 193 -20.33 -10.06 -15.53
N ARG A 194 -20.29 -11.34 -15.92
CA ARG A 194 -20.67 -11.78 -17.27
C ARG A 194 -22.14 -11.53 -17.56
N GLU A 195 -23.03 -11.68 -16.58
CA GLU A 195 -24.44 -11.35 -16.76
C GLU A 195 -24.65 -9.86 -17.03
N GLN A 196 -23.97 -8.98 -16.23
CA GLN A 196 -24.03 -7.54 -16.48
C GLN A 196 -23.49 -7.17 -17.88
N LEU A 197 -22.44 -7.85 -18.34
CA LEU A 197 -21.84 -7.63 -19.66
C LEU A 197 -22.77 -7.97 -20.83
N LYS A 198 -23.88 -8.73 -20.64
CA LYS A 198 -24.88 -8.95 -21.70
C LYS A 198 -25.61 -7.66 -22.06
N GLU A 199 -25.75 -6.73 -21.12
CA GLU A 199 -26.32 -5.41 -21.33
C GLU A 199 -25.30 -4.38 -21.85
N PHE A 200 -24.01 -4.75 -21.88
CA PHE A 200 -22.95 -3.84 -22.28
C PHE A 200 -23.04 -3.54 -23.78
N PRO A 201 -23.03 -2.25 -24.18
CA PRO A 201 -23.11 -1.88 -25.57
C PRO A 201 -22.00 -2.55 -26.39
N ALA A 202 -22.34 -3.14 -27.52
CA ALA A 202 -21.35 -3.71 -28.42
C ALA A 202 -20.28 -2.64 -28.76
N PRO A 203 -19.00 -3.00 -28.73
CA PRO A 203 -17.95 -2.04 -29.08
C PRO A 203 -18.18 -1.56 -30.51
N GLY A 204 -18.36 -0.24 -30.65
CA GLY A 204 -18.36 0.39 -31.97
C GLY A 204 -17.03 0.11 -32.69
N PRO A 205 -16.96 0.30 -34.02
CA PRO A 205 -15.72 0.12 -34.75
C PRO A 205 -14.63 0.97 -34.11
N ARG A 206 -13.49 0.35 -33.79
CA ARG A 206 -12.36 1.07 -33.20
C ARG A 206 -11.97 2.21 -34.16
N PRO A 207 -11.89 3.47 -33.70
CA PRO A 207 -11.34 4.53 -34.52
C PRO A 207 -9.94 4.13 -34.97
N GLN A 208 -9.67 4.12 -36.27
CA GLN A 208 -8.31 4.03 -36.77
C GLN A 208 -7.61 5.35 -36.42
N GLY A 209 -6.72 5.31 -35.44
CA GLY A 209 -5.94 6.48 -35.02
C GLY A 209 -5.96 6.69 -33.49
N ARG A 210 -4.91 7.29 -33.00
CA ARG A 210 -4.57 7.59 -31.62
C ARG A 210 -5.80 8.04 -30.81
N GLY A 211 -6.46 7.11 -30.15
CA GLY A 211 -7.52 7.40 -29.20
C GLY A 211 -7.09 6.93 -27.81
N ILE A 212 -7.07 7.84 -26.85
CA ILE A 212 -7.06 7.52 -25.43
C ILE A 212 -8.16 6.47 -25.23
N ALA A 213 -7.84 5.37 -24.55
CA ALA A 213 -8.84 4.35 -24.20
C ALA A 213 -10.04 5.04 -23.53
N GLY A 214 -11.19 5.07 -24.22
CA GLY A 214 -12.39 5.78 -23.78
C GLY A 214 -13.05 6.68 -24.83
N SER A 215 -12.32 7.22 -25.81
CA SER A 215 -12.92 8.03 -26.86
C SER A 215 -13.53 7.15 -27.97
N GLY A 216 -14.82 6.91 -27.91
CA GLY A 216 -15.55 6.12 -28.93
C GLY A 216 -16.37 4.95 -28.39
N ARG A 217 -16.42 4.71 -27.08
CA ARG A 217 -17.40 3.82 -26.49
C ARG A 217 -18.74 4.54 -26.41
N ALA A 218 -19.82 3.86 -26.84
CA ALA A 218 -21.17 4.31 -26.52
C ALA A 218 -21.24 4.58 -25.01
N SER A 219 -21.90 5.65 -24.59
CA SER A 219 -22.05 5.95 -23.18
C SER A 219 -22.76 4.78 -22.51
N VAL A 220 -22.08 4.14 -21.58
CA VAL A 220 -22.69 3.09 -20.75
C VAL A 220 -23.74 3.78 -19.88
N PRO A 221 -24.98 3.28 -19.78
CA PRO A 221 -25.97 3.83 -18.86
C PRO A 221 -25.42 3.85 -17.42
N GLU A 222 -25.64 4.92 -16.68
CA GLU A 222 -25.11 5.11 -15.32
C GLU A 222 -25.46 3.93 -14.39
N ALA A 223 -26.70 3.44 -14.47
CA ALA A 223 -27.14 2.28 -13.69
C ALA A 223 -26.39 0.99 -14.04
N LEU A 224 -26.02 0.78 -15.31
CA LEU A 224 -25.20 -0.37 -15.70
C LEU A 224 -23.74 -0.17 -15.25
N GLN A 225 -23.22 1.06 -15.36
CA GLN A 225 -21.87 1.39 -14.90
C GLN A 225 -21.72 1.09 -13.41
N ALA A 226 -22.69 1.50 -12.58
CA ALA A 226 -22.67 1.23 -11.14
C ALA A 226 -22.66 -0.28 -10.84
N ARG A 227 -23.47 -1.09 -11.52
CA ARG A 227 -23.46 -2.55 -11.35
C ARG A 227 -22.12 -3.17 -11.78
N LEU A 228 -21.55 -2.72 -12.89
CA LEU A 228 -20.22 -3.19 -13.33
C LEU A 228 -19.12 -2.83 -12.34
N GLU A 229 -19.19 -1.66 -11.71
CA GLU A 229 -18.24 -1.23 -10.67
C GLU A 229 -18.36 -2.11 -9.41
N GLU A 230 -19.59 -2.49 -9.02
CA GLU A 230 -19.87 -3.40 -7.92
C GLU A 230 -19.23 -4.78 -8.16
N GLU A 231 -19.56 -5.43 -9.29
CA GLU A 231 -19.01 -6.75 -9.62
C GLU A 231 -17.47 -6.77 -9.75
N VAL A 232 -16.90 -5.71 -10.34
CA VAL A 232 -15.45 -5.57 -10.43
C VAL A 232 -14.83 -5.37 -9.02
N GLY A 233 -15.50 -4.63 -8.15
CA GLY A 233 -15.10 -4.46 -6.76
C GLY A 233 -15.08 -5.79 -6.00
N ASP A 234 -16.13 -6.62 -6.17
CA ASP A 234 -16.25 -7.93 -5.53
C ASP A 234 -15.18 -8.91 -6.02
N LEU A 235 -14.87 -8.91 -7.32
CA LEU A 235 -13.73 -9.65 -7.87
C LEU A 235 -12.40 -9.26 -7.22
N PHE A 236 -12.11 -7.97 -7.05
CA PHE A 236 -10.91 -7.52 -6.35
C PHE A 236 -10.90 -7.98 -4.91
N PHE A 237 -12.03 -7.91 -4.21
CA PHE A 237 -12.12 -8.33 -2.82
C PHE A 237 -11.86 -9.84 -2.66
N VAL A 238 -12.42 -10.68 -3.55
CA VAL A 238 -12.16 -12.12 -3.57
C VAL A 238 -10.68 -12.41 -3.86
N LEU A 239 -10.06 -11.73 -4.82
CA LEU A 239 -8.63 -11.88 -5.13
C LEU A 239 -7.75 -11.49 -3.93
N VAL A 240 -8.11 -10.45 -3.19
CA VAL A 240 -7.42 -10.06 -1.94
C VAL A 240 -7.56 -11.17 -0.88
N ASN A 241 -8.72 -11.80 -0.76
CA ASN A 241 -8.93 -12.92 0.17
C ASN A 241 -8.12 -14.15 -0.21
N ILE A 242 -8.00 -14.46 -1.51
CA ILE A 242 -7.11 -15.53 -2.00
C ILE A 242 -5.66 -15.21 -1.63
N ALA A 243 -5.21 -13.98 -1.87
CA ALA A 243 -3.85 -13.54 -1.50
C ALA A 243 -3.62 -13.68 0.01
N ARG A 244 -4.57 -13.24 0.84
CA ARG A 244 -4.53 -13.37 2.30
C ARG A 244 -4.42 -14.85 2.74
N TYR A 245 -5.26 -15.72 2.18
CA TYR A 245 -5.25 -17.15 2.48
C TYR A 245 -3.89 -17.79 2.17
N LEU A 246 -3.27 -17.37 1.06
CA LEU A 246 -1.94 -17.80 0.64
C LEU A 246 -0.78 -17.07 1.35
N SER A 247 -1.08 -16.20 2.31
CA SER A 247 -0.08 -15.36 3.00
C SER A 247 0.72 -14.46 2.03
N VAL A 248 0.09 -14.00 0.96
CA VAL A 248 0.65 -13.08 -0.02
C VAL A 248 0.11 -11.68 0.25
N ASP A 249 1.00 -10.70 0.30
CA ASP A 249 0.59 -9.28 0.32
C ASP A 249 0.06 -8.87 -1.06
N PRO A 250 -1.22 -8.47 -1.19
CA PRO A 250 -1.84 -8.21 -2.50
C PRO A 250 -1.28 -6.97 -3.19
N GLU A 251 -0.94 -5.93 -2.43
CA GLU A 251 -0.37 -4.69 -2.96
C GLU A 251 1.01 -4.97 -3.56
N SER A 252 1.90 -5.61 -2.81
CA SER A 252 3.23 -5.99 -3.28
C SER A 252 3.16 -6.94 -4.47
N ALA A 253 2.21 -7.87 -4.50
CA ALA A 253 2.02 -8.79 -5.62
C ALA A 253 1.66 -8.06 -6.91
N LEU A 254 0.72 -7.11 -6.84
CA LEU A 254 0.31 -6.31 -7.99
C LEU A 254 1.43 -5.35 -8.43
N ARG A 255 2.13 -4.69 -7.50
CA ARG A 255 3.30 -3.85 -7.80
C ARG A 255 4.39 -4.63 -8.57
N LYS A 256 4.70 -5.86 -8.14
CA LYS A 256 5.64 -6.74 -8.88
C LYS A 256 5.15 -7.03 -10.30
N THR A 257 3.86 -7.23 -10.48
CA THR A 257 3.26 -7.46 -11.81
C THR A 257 3.33 -6.21 -12.67
N ASN A 258 3.06 -5.02 -12.12
CA ASN A 258 3.15 -3.75 -12.82
C ASN A 258 4.60 -3.48 -13.30
N ARG A 259 5.60 -3.71 -12.44
CA ARG A 259 7.01 -3.59 -12.84
C ARG A 259 7.39 -4.57 -13.95
N LYS A 260 6.95 -5.82 -13.83
CA LYS A 260 7.15 -6.83 -14.88
C LYS A 260 6.51 -6.40 -16.20
N PHE A 261 5.30 -5.85 -16.16
CA PHE A 261 4.63 -5.31 -17.34
C PHE A 261 5.42 -4.16 -17.95
N LYS A 262 5.79 -3.14 -17.14
CA LYS A 262 6.57 -1.96 -17.56
C LYS A 262 7.87 -2.38 -18.24
N ARG A 263 8.66 -3.25 -17.61
CA ARG A 263 9.94 -3.74 -18.17
C ARG A 263 9.77 -4.46 -19.51
N ARG A 264 8.75 -5.31 -19.63
CA ARG A 264 8.47 -6.03 -20.88
C ARG A 264 8.03 -5.08 -21.99
N PHE A 265 7.19 -4.11 -21.64
CA PHE A 265 6.70 -3.13 -22.59
C PHE A 265 7.83 -2.22 -23.08
N GLN A 266 8.70 -1.76 -22.19
CA GLN A 266 9.92 -1.00 -22.55
C GLN A 266 10.82 -1.80 -23.50
N TRP A 267 11.01 -3.10 -23.25
CA TRP A 267 11.76 -3.95 -24.17
C TRP A 267 11.12 -4.02 -25.57
N MET A 268 9.80 -4.07 -25.64
CA MET A 268 9.08 -4.03 -26.94
C MET A 268 9.27 -2.67 -27.63
N GLU A 269 9.18 -1.57 -26.90
CA GLU A 269 9.42 -0.22 -27.43
C GLU A 269 10.83 -0.10 -27.99
N GLU A 270 11.86 -0.58 -27.29
CA GLU A 270 13.24 -0.61 -27.77
C GLU A 270 13.37 -1.39 -29.09
N ARG A 271 12.72 -2.55 -29.21
CA ARG A 271 12.77 -3.37 -30.43
C ARG A 271 12.10 -2.67 -31.62
N LEU A 272 10.97 -2.04 -31.39
CA LEU A 272 10.30 -1.26 -32.43
C LEU A 272 11.10 -0.03 -32.81
N HIS A 273 11.69 0.65 -31.83
CA HIS A 273 12.53 1.83 -32.07
C HIS A 273 13.76 1.50 -32.93
N LEU A 274 14.39 0.35 -32.72
CA LEU A 274 15.51 -0.12 -33.57
C LEU A 274 15.12 -0.29 -35.06
N SER A 275 13.83 -0.48 -35.35
CA SER A 275 13.26 -0.50 -36.69
C SER A 275 12.65 0.84 -37.14
N GLY A 276 12.90 1.92 -36.39
CA GLY A 276 12.39 3.27 -36.68
C GLY A 276 10.89 3.42 -36.47
N ARG A 277 10.25 2.55 -35.65
CA ARG A 277 8.82 2.53 -35.42
C ARG A 277 8.48 2.68 -33.92
N SER A 278 7.23 2.99 -33.67
CA SER A 278 6.62 3.05 -32.33
C SER A 278 5.49 2.03 -32.18
N PRO A 279 5.04 1.71 -30.96
CA PRO A 279 4.00 0.70 -30.75
C PRO A 279 2.69 0.95 -31.49
N ASP A 280 2.32 2.20 -31.73
CA ASP A 280 1.10 2.59 -32.46
C ASP A 280 1.19 2.31 -33.98
N GLN A 281 2.38 1.99 -34.48
CA GLN A 281 2.65 1.63 -35.88
C GLN A 281 2.76 0.11 -36.09
N ALA A 282 2.70 -0.68 -35.01
CA ALA A 282 2.79 -2.12 -35.08
C ALA A 282 1.39 -2.76 -35.06
N SER A 283 1.24 -3.91 -35.73
CA SER A 283 0.00 -4.68 -35.64
C SER A 283 -0.13 -5.36 -34.26
N MET A 284 -1.35 -5.76 -33.90
CA MET A 284 -1.58 -6.47 -32.65
C MET A 284 -0.83 -7.82 -32.60
N GLU A 285 -0.75 -8.51 -33.75
CA GLU A 285 -0.03 -9.78 -33.88
C GLU A 285 1.48 -9.59 -33.67
N GLU A 286 2.03 -8.49 -34.18
CA GLU A 286 3.45 -8.12 -33.97
C GLU A 286 3.69 -7.77 -32.50
N LEU A 287 2.84 -6.95 -31.88
CA LEU A 287 2.94 -6.62 -30.46
C LEU A 287 2.88 -7.85 -29.57
N GLU A 288 1.97 -8.79 -29.84
CA GLU A 288 1.86 -10.04 -29.12
C GLU A 288 3.11 -10.92 -29.32
N SER A 289 3.66 -10.98 -30.52
CA SER A 289 4.91 -11.69 -30.80
C SER A 289 6.07 -11.12 -29.97
N LEU A 290 6.22 -9.80 -29.96
CA LEU A 290 7.24 -9.10 -29.16
C LEU A 290 7.02 -9.33 -27.65
N TRP A 291 5.77 -9.32 -27.18
CA TRP A 291 5.44 -9.62 -25.80
C TRP A 291 5.87 -11.04 -25.39
N GLN A 292 5.61 -12.05 -26.22
CA GLN A 292 6.06 -13.41 -25.95
C GLN A 292 7.60 -13.54 -25.97
N GLN A 293 8.28 -12.81 -26.84
CA GLN A 293 9.75 -12.74 -26.83
C GLN A 293 10.28 -12.11 -25.55
N ALA A 294 9.69 -10.99 -25.09
CA ALA A 294 10.05 -10.35 -23.82
C ALA A 294 9.89 -11.31 -22.63
N LYS A 295 8.80 -12.10 -22.60
CA LYS A 295 8.59 -13.16 -21.58
C LYS A 295 9.65 -14.27 -21.64
N GLY A 296 10.11 -14.61 -22.84
CA GLY A 296 11.16 -15.63 -23.06
C GLY A 296 12.50 -15.15 -22.54
N GLN A 297 12.86 -13.90 -22.76
CA GLN A 297 14.11 -13.30 -22.28
C GLN A 297 14.22 -13.33 -20.74
N GLU A 298 13.12 -13.03 -20.02
CA GLU A 298 13.12 -13.07 -18.56
C GLU A 298 13.34 -14.48 -17.99
N LYS A 299 12.82 -15.52 -18.66
CA LYS A 299 13.04 -16.90 -18.23
C LYS A 299 14.48 -17.36 -18.40
N ASN A 300 15.20 -16.79 -19.36
CA ASN A 300 16.57 -17.14 -19.69
C ASN A 300 17.62 -16.25 -19.00
N SER A 301 17.21 -15.14 -18.38
CA SER A 301 18.10 -14.35 -17.53
C SER A 301 18.32 -15.09 -16.20
N PRO A 302 19.58 -15.36 -15.79
CA PRO A 302 19.83 -16.02 -14.51
C PRO A 302 19.23 -15.16 -13.40
N ALA A 303 18.42 -15.79 -12.53
CA ALA A 303 17.95 -15.15 -11.31
C ALA A 303 19.17 -14.63 -10.55
N LYS A 304 19.17 -13.33 -10.17
CA LYS A 304 20.17 -12.85 -9.21
C LYS A 304 20.13 -13.81 -8.02
N PRO A 305 21.29 -14.35 -7.60
CA PRO A 305 21.31 -15.30 -6.48
C PRO A 305 20.60 -14.69 -5.28
N ALA A 306 19.71 -15.46 -4.67
CA ALA A 306 19.15 -15.10 -3.39
C ALA A 306 20.32 -14.99 -2.41
N GLU A 307 20.51 -13.83 -1.81
CA GLU A 307 21.50 -13.68 -0.74
C GLU A 307 21.12 -14.65 0.38
N GLU A 308 22.06 -15.56 0.69
CA GLU A 308 21.96 -16.44 1.82
C GLU A 308 21.74 -15.60 3.09
N LYS A 309 20.73 -15.97 3.86
CA LYS A 309 20.53 -15.36 5.18
C LYS A 309 21.80 -15.61 5.99
N PRO A 310 22.43 -14.59 6.58
CA PRO A 310 23.46 -14.82 7.58
C PRO A 310 22.84 -15.60 8.74
N ALA A 311 23.58 -16.62 9.19
CA ALA A 311 23.20 -17.53 10.24
C ALA A 311 23.02 -16.82 11.60
#